data_eb63176140e9bd22f7548d32b0eb6cf3
#
_entry.id   eb63176140e9bd22f7548d32b0eb6cf3
#
_cell.length_a   1.000
_cell.length_b   1.000
_cell.length_c   1.000
_cell.angle_alpha   90.00
_cell.angle_beta   90.00
_cell.angle_gamma   90.00
#
_symmetry.space_group_name_H-M   'P 1'
#
loop_
_entity.id
_entity.type
_entity.pdbx_description
1 polymer ?
#
loop_
_entity_poly.entity_id
_entity_poly.type
_entity_poly.pdbx_seq_one_letter_code
_entity_poly.pdbx_strand_id
1 'polypeptide(L)'
;MRLFEREKGDIMNFDFSDDQKMLKEQVRKFLADKCPMSVTRRVLDGDEPYAKEVWKGLVEMGLTGTAIPEEFGGLGLGALELCVIAEELGRAAAPVPFSSSIYLAAEAIKLFGTQKQKQTWLPKLASGEIVGALAVSEGTHTAHPRNVETKFAGGKINGVKQPVTDGGAADVVIVAVNTGGSGEQAISLAIVDLKAGGISAEPVRTIDPSREHVTLTFRDAPAEILGDKQGEGWSQLSRVLDGAAVLFAFEQVGGTEAALEMARDYALERYAFGRQIGSYQAIKHKLADMYVKKELAKSNAYFGAMMLNDDGAELTEAASASRIAGSDAYVFAAQENIQAHGGIGYTWESDCQFHYRRAKLLALTIGAPIQWKEKLVSRLEAKNAA
;
A
#
# COMPACT_ATOMS: atom_id res chain seq x y z
N MET A 1 -28.33 -17.31 6.79
CA MET A 1 -29.08 -16.46 7.72
C MET A 1 -28.80 -16.90 9.14
N ARG A 2 -27.54 -16.88 9.61
CA ARG A 2 -27.07 -17.14 11.00
C ARG A 2 -25.79 -16.36 11.29
N LEU A 3 -25.82 -15.02 11.10
CA LEU A 3 -24.67 -14.13 11.36
C LEU A 3 -24.94 -13.06 12.42
N PHE A 4 -26.05 -13.12 13.15
CA PHE A 4 -26.45 -12.09 14.10
C PHE A 4 -26.93 -12.64 15.46
N GLU A 5 -26.23 -13.63 16.02
CA GLU A 5 -26.39 -13.97 17.43
C GLU A 5 -25.06 -13.72 18.15
N ARG A 6 -24.66 -12.45 18.26
CA ARG A 6 -23.86 -11.95 19.37
C ARG A 6 -24.82 -11.33 20.39
N GLU A 7 -24.51 -11.52 21.65
CA GLU A 7 -25.34 -11.11 22.80
C GLU A 7 -25.83 -9.67 22.65
N LYS A 8 -27.10 -9.44 23.04
CA LYS A 8 -27.74 -8.12 23.07
C LYS A 8 -26.92 -7.18 23.96
N GLY A 9 -26.11 -6.32 23.37
CA GLY A 9 -25.36 -5.29 24.10
C GLY A 9 -24.32 -4.52 23.31
N ASP A 10 -23.60 -5.14 22.38
CA ASP A 10 -22.58 -4.45 21.61
C ASP A 10 -23.16 -3.95 20.28
N ILE A 11 -23.48 -2.67 20.25
CA ILE A 11 -23.61 -1.92 18.99
C ILE A 11 -22.24 -1.95 18.35
N MET A 12 -22.06 -2.67 17.22
CA MET A 12 -20.82 -2.61 16.45
C MET A 12 -20.57 -1.14 16.07
N ASN A 13 -19.63 -0.51 16.77
CA ASN A 13 -19.18 0.83 16.42
C ASN A 13 -18.22 0.69 15.23
N PHE A 14 -18.66 1.10 14.04
CA PHE A 14 -17.87 1.10 12.81
C PHE A 14 -16.94 2.32 12.69
N ASP A 15 -16.82 3.15 13.73
CA ASP A 15 -15.98 4.33 13.72
C ASP A 15 -14.70 4.10 14.55
N PHE A 16 -13.66 4.80 14.20
CA PHE A 16 -12.41 4.82 14.95
C PHE A 16 -12.62 5.37 16.38
N SER A 17 -11.84 4.86 17.33
CA SER A 17 -11.82 5.36 18.70
C SER A 17 -11.30 6.81 18.77
N ASP A 18 -11.50 7.48 19.91
CA ASP A 18 -11.00 8.83 20.10
C ASP A 18 -9.46 8.90 20.05
N ASP A 19 -8.77 7.86 20.53
CA ASP A 19 -7.30 7.76 20.45
C ASP A 19 -6.84 7.61 18.99
N GLN A 20 -7.53 6.80 18.19
CA GLN A 20 -7.26 6.65 16.76
C GLN A 20 -7.53 7.94 16.00
N LYS A 21 -8.59 8.70 16.35
CA LYS A 21 -8.87 10.02 15.79
C LYS A 21 -7.78 11.04 16.16
N MET A 22 -7.30 11.02 17.40
CA MET A 22 -6.18 11.86 17.83
C MET A 22 -4.89 11.51 17.06
N LEU A 23 -4.59 10.22 16.87
CA LEU A 23 -3.47 9.77 16.05
C LEU A 23 -3.60 10.32 14.62
N LYS A 24 -4.79 10.20 14.03
CA LYS A 24 -5.08 10.72 12.69
C LYS A 24 -4.78 12.22 12.59
N GLU A 25 -5.25 13.01 13.54
CA GLU A 25 -5.01 14.46 13.56
C GLU A 25 -3.53 14.81 13.70
N GLN A 26 -2.80 14.08 14.55
CA GLN A 26 -1.36 14.28 14.71
C GLN A 26 -0.58 13.97 13.44
N VAL A 27 -0.87 12.84 12.78
CA VAL A 27 -0.24 12.45 11.51
C VAL A 27 -0.60 13.44 10.42
N ARG A 28 -1.87 13.87 10.33
CA ARG A 28 -2.32 14.91 9.38
C ARG A 28 -1.57 16.21 9.57
N LYS A 29 -1.47 16.69 10.79
CA LYS A 29 -0.74 17.92 11.11
C LYS A 29 0.73 17.83 10.73
N PHE A 30 1.37 16.72 11.08
CA PHE A 30 2.76 16.47 10.73
C PHE A 30 2.97 16.49 9.20
N LEU A 31 2.15 15.74 8.46
CA LEU A 31 2.28 15.66 7.01
C LEU A 31 1.92 16.98 6.31
N ALA A 32 0.95 17.73 6.82
CA ALA A 32 0.64 19.05 6.29
C ALA A 32 1.81 20.03 6.43
N ASP A 33 2.59 19.94 7.53
CA ASP A 33 3.76 20.78 7.77
C ASP A 33 5.01 20.28 7.01
N LYS A 34 5.29 18.98 7.04
CA LYS A 34 6.55 18.41 6.56
C LYS A 34 6.51 17.81 5.16
N CYS A 35 5.32 17.55 4.63
CA CYS A 35 5.11 16.92 3.33
C CYS A 35 4.15 17.71 2.41
N PRO A 36 4.33 19.05 2.24
CA PRO A 36 3.58 19.78 1.21
C PRO A 36 3.93 19.23 -0.18
N MET A 37 3.10 19.50 -1.19
CA MET A 37 3.28 18.98 -2.56
C MET A 37 4.63 19.35 -3.19
N SER A 38 5.27 20.42 -2.73
CA SER A 38 6.65 20.78 -3.13
C SER A 38 7.69 19.73 -2.75
N VAL A 39 7.46 18.97 -1.66
CA VAL A 39 8.33 17.85 -1.28
C VAL A 39 8.13 16.67 -2.24
N THR A 40 6.88 16.34 -2.55
CA THR A 40 6.56 15.30 -3.54
C THR A 40 7.14 15.65 -4.91
N ARG A 41 7.10 16.94 -5.30
CA ARG A 41 7.70 17.44 -6.55
C ARG A 41 9.20 17.23 -6.59
N ARG A 42 9.95 17.56 -5.54
CA ARG A 42 11.41 17.35 -5.50
C ARG A 42 11.79 15.88 -5.68
N VAL A 43 11.07 14.97 -5.01
CA VAL A 43 11.29 13.52 -5.19
C VAL A 43 10.95 13.08 -6.61
N LEU A 44 9.86 13.58 -7.17
CA LEU A 44 9.45 13.28 -8.54
C LEU A 44 10.46 13.80 -9.57
N ASP A 45 11.09 14.96 -9.32
CA ASP A 45 12.13 15.55 -10.16
C ASP A 45 13.49 14.81 -10.03
N GLY A 46 13.61 13.89 -9.06
CA GLY A 46 14.78 13.02 -8.89
C GLY A 46 15.87 13.59 -7.97
N ASP A 47 15.56 14.64 -7.18
CA ASP A 47 16.51 15.25 -6.26
C ASP A 47 16.91 14.29 -5.12
N GLU A 48 15.99 13.39 -4.74
CA GLU A 48 16.20 12.36 -3.71
C GLU A 48 15.32 11.13 -4.01
N PRO A 49 15.73 9.90 -3.59
CA PRO A 49 14.98 8.67 -3.87
C PRO A 49 13.62 8.60 -3.14
N TYR A 50 13.49 9.28 -2.01
CA TYR A 50 12.27 9.48 -1.24
C TYR A 50 12.47 10.66 -0.28
N ALA A 51 11.39 11.19 0.30
CA ALA A 51 11.45 12.32 1.23
C ALA A 51 12.04 11.91 2.58
N LYS A 52 13.36 11.97 2.71
CA LYS A 52 14.13 11.50 3.89
C LYS A 52 13.73 12.18 5.19
N GLU A 53 13.51 13.51 5.15
CA GLU A 53 13.08 14.27 6.34
C GLU A 53 11.66 13.88 6.79
N VAL A 54 10.75 13.60 5.84
CA VAL A 54 9.42 13.08 6.16
C VAL A 54 9.53 11.69 6.77
N TRP A 55 10.33 10.80 6.16
CA TRP A 55 10.59 9.47 6.71
C TRP A 55 11.11 9.52 8.13
N LYS A 56 12.15 10.34 8.36
CA LYS A 56 12.73 10.53 9.69
C LYS A 56 11.68 10.98 10.72
N GLY A 57 10.84 11.94 10.38
CA GLY A 57 9.77 12.39 11.27
C GLY A 57 8.74 11.31 11.57
N LEU A 58 8.35 10.48 10.58
CA LEU A 58 7.47 9.33 10.81
C LEU A 58 8.11 8.32 11.77
N VAL A 59 9.41 8.08 11.64
CA VAL A 59 10.19 7.23 12.56
C VAL A 59 10.24 7.83 13.97
N GLU A 60 10.54 9.12 14.11
CA GLU A 60 10.58 9.82 15.40
C GLU A 60 9.22 9.81 16.12
N MET A 61 8.12 9.80 15.37
CA MET A 61 6.77 9.60 15.89
C MET A 61 6.45 8.13 16.24
N GLY A 62 7.36 7.17 15.97
CA GLY A 62 7.16 5.75 16.20
C GLY A 62 6.23 5.06 15.18
N LEU A 63 5.84 5.74 14.09
CA LEU A 63 4.82 5.23 13.18
C LEU A 63 5.26 3.99 12.41
N THR A 64 6.55 3.83 12.16
CA THR A 64 7.14 2.62 11.53
C THR A 64 7.04 1.38 12.42
N GLY A 65 6.99 1.57 13.74
CA GLY A 65 6.82 0.50 14.73
C GLY A 65 5.38 0.20 15.13
N THR A 66 4.38 0.90 14.56
CA THR A 66 2.98 0.87 15.04
C THR A 66 2.44 -0.55 15.26
N ALA A 67 2.49 -1.43 14.27
CA ALA A 67 1.95 -2.80 14.36
C ALA A 67 3.02 -3.89 14.57
N ILE A 68 4.24 -3.49 14.88
CA ILE A 68 5.31 -4.42 15.29
C ILE A 68 5.18 -4.64 16.79
N PRO A 69 5.23 -5.89 17.28
CA PRO A 69 5.12 -6.20 18.70
C PRO A 69 6.20 -5.50 19.55
N GLU A 70 5.87 -5.15 20.79
CA GLU A 70 6.79 -4.49 21.73
C GLU A 70 8.06 -5.30 22.00
N GLU A 71 7.97 -6.63 22.02
CA GLU A 71 9.14 -7.53 22.18
C GLU A 71 10.17 -7.40 21.05
N PHE A 72 9.78 -6.81 19.91
CA PHE A 72 10.65 -6.49 18.76
C PHE A 72 10.85 -4.97 18.59
N GLY A 73 10.63 -4.19 19.63
CA GLY A 73 10.88 -2.75 19.62
C GLY A 73 9.82 -1.89 18.92
N GLY A 74 8.66 -2.47 18.61
CA GLY A 74 7.50 -1.74 18.09
C GLY A 74 6.59 -1.19 19.19
N LEU A 75 5.43 -0.65 18.81
CA LEU A 75 4.42 -0.13 19.72
C LEU A 75 3.34 -1.16 20.10
N GLY A 76 3.29 -2.31 19.41
CA GLY A 76 2.30 -3.34 19.68
C GLY A 76 0.84 -2.93 19.43
N LEU A 77 0.62 -1.84 18.68
CA LEU A 77 -0.70 -1.38 18.27
C LEU A 77 -1.26 -2.24 17.14
N GLY A 78 -2.54 -2.03 16.79
CA GLY A 78 -3.23 -2.90 15.85
C GLY A 78 -3.17 -2.44 14.39
N ALA A 79 -3.93 -3.16 13.58
CA ALA A 79 -4.11 -2.82 12.17
C ALA A 79 -4.93 -1.53 11.98
N LEU A 80 -5.81 -1.19 12.94
CA LEU A 80 -6.64 0.02 12.87
C LEU A 80 -5.79 1.29 12.91
N GLU A 81 -4.76 1.34 13.73
CA GLU A 81 -3.82 2.47 13.80
C GLU A 81 -3.03 2.59 12.50
N LEU A 82 -2.60 1.48 11.90
CA LEU A 82 -2.00 1.52 10.56
C LEU A 82 -2.95 2.03 9.49
N CYS A 83 -4.24 1.69 9.55
CA CYS A 83 -5.25 2.20 8.62
C CYS A 83 -5.37 3.72 8.71
N VAL A 84 -5.36 4.27 9.91
CA VAL A 84 -5.40 5.71 10.16
C VAL A 84 -4.16 6.41 9.57
N ILE A 85 -2.97 5.84 9.79
CA ILE A 85 -1.71 6.36 9.24
C ILE A 85 -1.74 6.29 7.71
N ALA A 86 -2.18 5.17 7.14
CA ALA A 86 -2.28 4.97 5.70
C ALA A 86 -3.18 6.01 5.02
N GLU A 87 -4.33 6.34 5.62
CA GLU A 87 -5.23 7.36 5.09
C GLU A 87 -4.54 8.72 4.96
N GLU A 88 -3.77 9.13 5.98
CA GLU A 88 -3.08 10.41 5.96
C GLU A 88 -1.86 10.43 5.02
N LEU A 89 -1.12 9.31 4.91
CA LEU A 89 -0.04 9.16 3.92
C LEU A 89 -0.58 9.29 2.49
N GLY A 90 -1.74 8.67 2.23
CA GLY A 90 -2.41 8.77 0.94
C GLY A 90 -2.92 10.18 0.66
N ARG A 91 -3.50 10.86 1.66
CA ARG A 91 -3.95 12.25 1.57
C ARG A 91 -2.81 13.19 1.18
N ALA A 92 -1.63 13.02 1.77
CA ALA A 92 -0.44 13.82 1.47
C ALA A 92 0.28 13.37 0.19
N ALA A 93 -0.15 12.29 -0.47
CA ALA A 93 0.59 11.61 -1.53
C ALA A 93 2.08 11.43 -1.15
N ALA A 94 2.34 11.07 0.12
CA ALA A 94 3.67 11.08 0.71
C ALA A 94 4.66 10.18 -0.05
N PRO A 95 5.81 10.72 -0.50
CA PRO A 95 6.80 9.97 -1.25
C PRO A 95 7.81 9.30 -0.30
N VAL A 96 7.34 8.32 0.47
CA VAL A 96 8.12 7.58 1.46
C VAL A 96 7.92 6.07 1.31
N PRO A 97 8.91 5.22 1.64
CA PRO A 97 8.83 3.76 1.47
C PRO A 97 8.00 3.07 2.56
N PHE A 98 6.97 3.74 3.09
CA PHE A 98 6.21 3.24 4.24
C PHE A 98 5.45 1.95 3.91
N SER A 99 4.74 1.92 2.79
CA SER A 99 3.96 0.75 2.39
C SER A 99 4.83 -0.46 2.07
N SER A 100 5.95 -0.27 1.38
CA SER A 100 6.88 -1.35 1.06
C SER A 100 7.53 -1.93 2.31
N SER A 101 7.94 -1.06 3.24
CA SER A 101 8.63 -1.44 4.47
C SER A 101 7.66 -2.04 5.51
N ILE A 102 6.54 -1.38 5.77
CA ILE A 102 5.68 -1.72 6.91
C ILE A 102 4.50 -2.62 6.51
N TYR A 103 3.75 -2.29 5.43
CA TYR A 103 2.59 -3.12 5.04
C TYR A 103 3.01 -4.45 4.44
N LEU A 104 4.19 -4.52 3.83
CA LEU A 104 4.63 -5.69 3.08
C LEU A 104 5.77 -6.43 3.77
N ALA A 105 6.98 -5.85 3.85
CA ALA A 105 8.15 -6.56 4.35
C ALA A 105 8.07 -6.87 5.85
N ALA A 106 7.79 -5.87 6.68
CA ALA A 106 7.66 -6.07 8.14
C ALA A 106 6.50 -7.01 8.47
N GLU A 107 5.34 -6.86 7.78
CA GLU A 107 4.19 -7.74 7.97
C GLU A 107 4.51 -9.19 7.61
N ALA A 108 5.21 -9.44 6.49
CA ALA A 108 5.63 -10.78 6.09
C ALA A 108 6.52 -11.43 7.16
N ILE A 109 7.51 -10.70 7.68
CA ILE A 109 8.41 -11.18 8.72
C ILE A 109 7.65 -11.39 10.04
N LYS A 110 6.77 -10.47 10.42
CA LYS A 110 5.96 -10.55 11.64
C LYS A 110 5.08 -11.80 11.63
N LEU A 111 4.40 -12.07 10.53
CA LEU A 111 3.46 -13.20 10.42
C LEU A 111 4.20 -14.55 10.33
N PHE A 112 5.22 -14.63 9.49
CA PHE A 112 5.78 -15.92 9.05
C PHE A 112 7.24 -16.14 9.40
N GLY A 113 7.95 -15.13 9.88
CA GLY A 113 9.36 -15.29 10.29
C GLY A 113 9.53 -16.20 11.50
N THR A 114 10.65 -16.93 11.53
CA THR A 114 11.10 -17.59 12.75
C THR A 114 11.42 -16.57 13.83
N GLN A 115 11.50 -16.98 15.08
CA GLN A 115 11.82 -16.08 16.19
C GLN A 115 13.16 -15.36 15.96
N LYS A 116 14.16 -16.09 15.42
CA LYS A 116 15.45 -15.52 15.05
C LYS A 116 15.32 -14.44 13.96
N GLN A 117 14.53 -14.68 12.92
CA GLN A 117 14.29 -13.73 11.83
C GLN A 117 13.56 -12.48 12.34
N LYS A 118 12.54 -12.66 13.17
CA LYS A 118 11.82 -11.56 13.81
C LYS A 118 12.76 -10.70 14.66
N GLN A 119 13.59 -11.31 15.52
CA GLN A 119 14.57 -10.61 16.34
C GLN A 119 15.64 -9.88 15.53
N THR A 120 15.99 -10.39 14.35
CA THR A 120 17.01 -9.80 13.48
C THR A 120 16.50 -8.57 12.74
N TRP A 121 15.28 -8.64 12.21
CA TRP A 121 14.79 -7.68 11.23
C TRP A 121 13.75 -6.69 11.78
N LEU A 122 12.80 -7.15 12.62
CA LEU A 122 11.70 -6.29 13.07
C LEU A 122 12.17 -5.08 13.90
N PRO A 123 13.16 -5.18 14.82
CA PRO A 123 13.62 -4.00 15.56
C PRO A 123 14.18 -2.91 14.65
N LYS A 124 14.90 -3.29 13.61
CA LYS A 124 15.51 -2.35 12.66
C LYS A 124 14.46 -1.71 11.75
N LEU A 125 13.42 -2.47 11.36
CA LEU A 125 12.28 -1.95 10.60
C LEU A 125 11.42 -1.00 11.46
N ALA A 126 11.20 -1.36 12.73
CA ALA A 126 10.45 -0.54 13.67
C ALA A 126 11.14 0.80 13.95
N SER A 127 12.47 0.79 14.13
CA SER A 127 13.28 1.98 14.35
C SER A 127 13.57 2.78 13.07
N GLY A 128 13.14 2.29 11.89
CA GLY A 128 13.45 2.91 10.61
C GLY A 128 14.95 2.92 10.25
N GLU A 129 15.78 2.14 10.97
CA GLU A 129 17.23 1.95 10.65
C GLU A 129 17.39 1.34 9.27
N ILE A 130 16.48 0.46 8.89
CA ILE A 130 16.43 -0.17 7.57
C ILE A 130 15.06 0.02 6.92
N VAL A 131 15.05 0.00 5.59
CA VAL A 131 13.86 -0.03 4.75
C VAL A 131 13.68 -1.43 4.19
N GLY A 132 12.44 -1.92 4.20
CA GLY A 132 12.06 -3.20 3.61
C GLY A 132 11.35 -3.06 2.27
N ALA A 133 11.40 -4.11 1.45
CA ALA A 133 10.62 -4.21 0.22
C ALA A 133 10.09 -5.62 -0.01
N LEU A 134 9.15 -5.76 -0.96
CA LEU A 134 8.62 -7.05 -1.41
C LEU A 134 8.83 -7.18 -2.92
N ALA A 135 9.42 -8.29 -3.35
CA ALA A 135 9.74 -8.56 -4.74
C ALA A 135 9.05 -9.85 -5.21
N VAL A 136 8.00 -9.73 -6.00
CA VAL A 136 7.18 -10.85 -6.51
C VAL A 136 7.28 -10.97 -8.02
N SER A 137 6.97 -9.90 -8.74
CA SER A 137 6.83 -9.88 -10.20
C SER A 137 8.16 -10.08 -10.93
N GLU A 138 8.11 -10.71 -12.09
CA GLU A 138 9.24 -10.98 -12.99
C GLU A 138 8.92 -10.47 -14.40
N GLY A 139 8.78 -9.12 -14.53
CA GLY A 139 8.44 -8.44 -15.77
C GLY A 139 6.96 -8.11 -15.90
N THR A 140 6.43 -8.20 -17.12
CA THR A 140 5.08 -7.72 -17.48
C THR A 140 3.94 -8.69 -17.14
N HIS A 141 4.27 -9.89 -16.71
CA HIS A 141 3.28 -10.91 -16.38
C HIS A 141 2.67 -10.67 -15.01
N THR A 142 1.40 -11.04 -14.89
CA THR A 142 0.71 -11.12 -13.60
C THR A 142 1.48 -12.02 -12.64
N ALA A 143 1.61 -11.61 -11.38
CA ALA A 143 2.13 -12.46 -10.33
C ALA A 143 1.26 -13.73 -10.21
N HIS A 144 1.86 -14.86 -10.51
CA HIS A 144 1.23 -16.17 -10.48
C HIS A 144 2.31 -17.21 -10.19
N PRO A 145 2.04 -18.32 -9.46
CA PRO A 145 3.05 -19.34 -9.14
C PRO A 145 3.87 -19.83 -10.32
N ARG A 146 3.21 -20.05 -11.47
CA ARG A 146 3.87 -20.50 -12.71
C ARG A 146 4.84 -19.49 -13.34
N ASN A 147 4.75 -18.22 -12.95
CA ASN A 147 5.57 -17.13 -13.49
C ASN A 147 6.72 -16.73 -12.55
N VAL A 148 6.94 -17.50 -11.47
CA VAL A 148 8.07 -17.29 -10.56
C VAL A 148 9.22 -18.19 -11.00
N GLU A 149 10.18 -17.60 -11.72
CA GLU A 149 11.35 -18.27 -12.28
C GLU A 149 12.61 -18.10 -11.42
N THR A 150 12.66 -17.07 -10.55
CA THR A 150 13.77 -16.85 -9.59
C THR A 150 13.93 -18.08 -8.70
N LYS A 151 15.09 -18.73 -8.80
CA LYS A 151 15.38 -20.00 -8.14
C LYS A 151 16.07 -19.80 -6.81
N PHE A 152 15.69 -20.61 -5.81
CA PHE A 152 16.40 -20.77 -4.55
C PHE A 152 17.03 -22.15 -4.47
N ALA A 153 18.33 -22.21 -4.22
CA ALA A 153 19.05 -23.45 -3.99
C ALA A 153 20.27 -23.20 -3.08
N GLY A 154 20.47 -24.08 -2.09
CA GLY A 154 21.67 -24.05 -1.23
C GLY A 154 21.89 -22.71 -0.51
N GLY A 155 20.83 -22.04 -0.06
CA GLY A 155 20.93 -20.76 0.63
C GLY A 155 21.24 -19.56 -0.28
N LYS A 156 21.03 -19.70 -1.59
CA LYS A 156 21.28 -18.66 -2.60
C LYS A 156 20.11 -18.53 -3.56
N ILE A 157 19.94 -17.32 -4.11
CA ILE A 157 18.97 -17.06 -5.16
C ILE A 157 19.63 -16.58 -6.45
N ASN A 158 18.99 -16.97 -7.57
CA ASN A 158 19.35 -16.57 -8.92
C ASN A 158 18.09 -16.22 -9.70
N GLY A 159 18.03 -15.02 -10.30
CA GLY A 159 16.88 -14.56 -11.08
C GLY A 159 16.76 -13.05 -11.11
N VAL A 160 15.60 -12.59 -11.59
CA VAL A 160 15.31 -11.16 -11.78
C VAL A 160 13.92 -10.85 -11.23
N LYS A 161 13.78 -9.77 -10.48
CA LYS A 161 12.50 -9.23 -10.01
C LYS A 161 12.28 -7.82 -10.56
N GLN A 162 11.11 -7.60 -11.16
CA GLN A 162 10.75 -6.34 -11.81
C GLN A 162 9.23 -6.22 -11.98
N PRO A 163 8.63 -5.06 -11.65
CA PRO A 163 9.22 -3.95 -10.88
C PRO A 163 9.22 -4.25 -9.38
N VAL A 164 10.19 -3.71 -8.65
CA VAL A 164 10.24 -3.76 -7.19
C VAL A 164 10.09 -2.33 -6.66
N THR A 165 8.97 -2.05 -6.01
CA THR A 165 8.67 -0.73 -5.43
C THR A 165 9.61 -0.46 -4.26
N ASP A 166 10.20 0.73 -4.23
CA ASP A 166 11.18 1.20 -3.24
C ASP A 166 12.42 0.29 -3.08
N GLY A 167 12.66 -0.58 -4.07
CA GLY A 167 13.76 -1.55 -3.98
C GLY A 167 15.15 -0.93 -4.02
N GLY A 168 15.31 0.29 -4.55
CA GLY A 168 16.57 1.02 -4.54
C GLY A 168 16.89 1.66 -3.20
N ALA A 169 15.85 1.97 -2.41
CA ALA A 169 15.97 2.47 -1.04
C ALA A 169 16.00 1.34 0.01
N ALA A 170 15.67 0.12 -0.37
CA ALA A 170 15.54 -0.99 0.56
C ALA A 170 16.90 -1.54 1.01
N ASP A 171 16.97 -1.98 2.26
CA ASP A 171 18.10 -2.73 2.85
C ASP A 171 17.80 -4.23 2.89
N VAL A 172 16.53 -4.60 3.05
CA VAL A 172 16.07 -6.00 3.08
C VAL A 172 14.90 -6.18 2.14
N VAL A 173 14.87 -7.29 1.43
CA VAL A 173 13.77 -7.61 0.52
C VAL A 173 13.23 -9.01 0.77
N ILE A 174 11.90 -9.14 0.80
CA ILE A 174 11.20 -10.41 0.79
C ILE A 174 10.95 -10.79 -0.67
N VAL A 175 11.53 -11.92 -1.10
CA VAL A 175 11.51 -12.35 -2.50
C VAL A 175 10.69 -13.61 -2.65
N ALA A 176 9.73 -13.63 -3.58
CA ALA A 176 9.07 -14.86 -3.99
C ALA A 176 10.04 -15.69 -4.87
N VAL A 177 10.32 -16.92 -4.48
CA VAL A 177 11.31 -17.79 -5.13
C VAL A 177 10.72 -19.16 -5.41
N ASN A 178 11.24 -19.80 -6.45
CA ASN A 178 10.94 -21.19 -6.79
C ASN A 178 11.94 -22.10 -6.08
N THR A 179 11.45 -22.97 -5.20
CA THR A 179 12.24 -23.95 -4.44
C THR A 179 12.13 -25.37 -5.01
N GLY A 180 11.49 -25.52 -6.17
CA GLY A 180 11.23 -26.80 -6.82
C GLY A 180 9.84 -27.34 -6.55
N GLY A 181 9.39 -28.28 -7.38
CA GLY A 181 8.03 -28.79 -7.33
C GLY A 181 7.12 -28.18 -8.39
N SER A 182 5.81 -28.14 -8.13
CA SER A 182 4.81 -27.62 -9.07
C SER A 182 3.73 -26.79 -8.38
N GLY A 183 3.14 -25.86 -9.12
CA GLY A 183 2.05 -25.02 -8.63
C GLY A 183 2.46 -24.11 -7.46
N GLU A 184 1.56 -23.91 -6.53
CA GLU A 184 1.77 -23.04 -5.36
C GLU A 184 2.83 -23.57 -4.40
N GLN A 185 2.94 -24.92 -4.29
CA GLN A 185 3.92 -25.59 -3.43
C GLN A 185 5.37 -25.48 -3.94
N ALA A 186 5.57 -25.01 -5.18
CA ALA A 186 6.90 -24.69 -5.69
C ALA A 186 7.43 -23.36 -5.12
N ILE A 187 6.57 -22.54 -4.56
CA ILE A 187 6.89 -21.15 -4.19
C ILE A 187 7.15 -21.05 -2.69
N SER A 188 8.26 -20.39 -2.36
CA SER A 188 8.60 -19.96 -1.01
C SER A 188 8.86 -18.46 -1.00
N LEU A 189 8.82 -17.84 0.18
CA LEU A 189 9.35 -16.50 0.38
C LEU A 189 10.76 -16.61 0.97
N ALA A 190 11.66 -15.76 0.48
CA ALA A 190 13.03 -15.69 0.99
C ALA A 190 13.34 -14.27 1.47
N ILE A 191 14.10 -14.14 2.57
CA ILE A 191 14.65 -12.89 3.06
C ILE A 191 16.04 -12.72 2.43
N VAL A 192 16.28 -11.54 1.87
CA VAL A 192 17.55 -11.17 1.24
C VAL A 192 18.03 -9.84 1.81
N ASP A 193 19.24 -9.82 2.35
CA ASP A 193 19.95 -8.60 2.69
C ASP A 193 20.53 -8.00 1.41
N LEU A 194 20.07 -6.81 1.00
CA LEU A 194 20.52 -6.16 -0.23
C LEU A 194 21.98 -5.64 -0.16
N LYS A 195 22.57 -5.63 1.04
CA LYS A 195 24.01 -5.33 1.23
C LYS A 195 24.89 -6.56 0.99
N ALA A 196 24.29 -7.75 0.87
CA ALA A 196 25.02 -8.95 0.51
C ALA A 196 25.51 -8.89 -0.96
N GLY A 197 26.54 -9.67 -1.28
CA GLY A 197 27.05 -9.75 -2.64
C GLY A 197 26.12 -10.44 -3.62
N GLY A 198 26.34 -10.23 -4.92
CA GLY A 198 25.58 -10.89 -6.00
C GLY A 198 24.23 -10.21 -6.34
N ILE A 199 24.04 -8.95 -5.99
CA ILE A 199 22.80 -8.21 -6.20
C ILE A 199 23.11 -6.92 -6.97
N SER A 200 22.29 -6.61 -7.98
CA SER A 200 22.30 -5.32 -8.64
C SER A 200 20.88 -4.76 -8.75
N ALA A 201 20.75 -3.44 -8.64
CA ALA A 201 19.51 -2.70 -8.77
C ALA A 201 19.62 -1.71 -9.95
N GLU A 202 18.64 -1.74 -10.85
CA GLU A 202 18.57 -0.83 -11.99
C GLU A 202 17.23 -0.08 -11.94
N PRO A 203 17.22 1.27 -12.08
CA PRO A 203 15.98 2.06 -12.02
C PRO A 203 14.99 1.68 -13.12
N VAL A 204 13.70 1.62 -12.76
CA VAL A 204 12.58 1.44 -13.68
C VAL A 204 11.73 2.69 -13.69
N ARG A 205 11.54 3.30 -14.87
CA ARG A 205 10.65 4.46 -15.01
C ARG A 205 9.19 4.05 -14.93
N THR A 206 8.46 4.71 -14.05
CA THR A 206 7.01 4.51 -13.89
C THR A 206 6.25 5.81 -14.10
N ILE A 207 4.91 5.73 -14.04
CA ILE A 207 4.05 6.92 -14.16
C ILE A 207 4.18 7.85 -12.94
N ASP A 208 4.53 7.32 -11.76
CA ASP A 208 4.77 8.07 -10.52
C ASP A 208 6.22 7.88 -10.04
N PRO A 209 7.17 8.69 -10.54
CA PRO A 209 8.56 8.63 -10.09
C PRO A 209 8.77 9.06 -8.64
N SER A 210 7.76 9.62 -7.97
CA SER A 210 7.86 9.94 -6.53
C SER A 210 7.87 8.68 -5.63
N ARG A 211 7.67 7.50 -6.21
CA ARG A 211 7.93 6.18 -5.63
C ARG A 211 8.88 5.44 -6.56
N GLU A 212 10.08 5.21 -6.06
CA GLU A 212 11.12 4.54 -6.86
C GLU A 212 10.72 3.10 -7.20
N HIS A 213 11.08 2.66 -8.39
CA HIS A 213 10.98 1.25 -8.80
C HIS A 213 12.30 0.82 -9.41
N VAL A 214 12.67 -0.43 -9.13
CA VAL A 214 13.91 -1.01 -9.67
C VAL A 214 13.67 -2.41 -10.24
N THR A 215 14.60 -2.82 -11.09
CA THR A 215 14.87 -4.22 -11.42
C THR A 215 15.94 -4.72 -10.45
N LEU A 216 15.65 -5.75 -9.66
CA LEU A 216 16.63 -6.44 -8.85
C LEU A 216 17.11 -7.70 -9.59
N THR A 217 18.40 -7.80 -9.82
CA THR A 217 19.03 -9.01 -10.39
C THR A 217 19.86 -9.69 -9.33
N PHE A 218 19.63 -11.00 -9.16
CA PHE A 218 20.31 -11.84 -8.18
C PHE A 218 21.20 -12.86 -8.90
N ARG A 219 22.48 -12.95 -8.49
CA ARG A 219 23.48 -13.89 -9.01
C ARG A 219 24.21 -14.53 -7.82
N ASP A 220 23.80 -15.73 -7.47
CA ASP A 220 24.26 -16.44 -6.26
C ASP A 220 24.14 -15.59 -4.98
N ALA A 221 23.11 -14.75 -4.92
CA ALA A 221 22.87 -13.87 -3.79
C ALA A 221 22.46 -14.66 -2.55
N PRO A 222 23.10 -14.47 -1.39
CA PRO A 222 22.75 -15.14 -0.15
C PRO A 222 21.29 -14.84 0.23
N ALA A 223 20.56 -15.87 0.62
CA ALA A 223 19.15 -15.75 1.02
C ALA A 223 18.81 -16.82 2.06
N GLU A 224 17.84 -16.52 2.92
CA GLU A 224 17.22 -17.50 3.82
C GLU A 224 15.71 -17.59 3.55
N ILE A 225 15.15 -18.78 3.68
CA ILE A 225 13.69 -18.95 3.56
C ILE A 225 13.01 -18.25 4.73
N LEU A 226 11.94 -17.50 4.44
CA LEU A 226 11.09 -16.89 5.45
C LEU A 226 10.30 -17.99 6.18
N GLY A 227 10.48 -18.06 7.50
CA GLY A 227 10.00 -19.19 8.28
C GLY A 227 10.95 -20.37 8.21
N ASP A 228 10.45 -21.58 8.52
CA ASP A 228 11.23 -22.81 8.59
C ASP A 228 10.84 -23.85 7.54
N LYS A 229 9.82 -23.56 6.71
CA LYS A 229 9.29 -24.48 5.71
C LYS A 229 9.31 -23.91 4.30
N GLN A 230 9.69 -24.71 3.33
CA GLN A 230 9.56 -24.41 1.91
C GLN A 230 8.16 -24.80 1.40
N GLY A 231 7.73 -24.16 0.31
CA GLY A 231 6.48 -24.49 -0.39
C GLY A 231 5.23 -23.84 0.19
N GLU A 232 5.34 -23.00 1.22
CA GLU A 232 4.22 -22.25 1.81
C GLU A 232 4.16 -20.79 1.33
N GLY A 233 5.14 -20.36 0.51
CA GLY A 233 5.32 -18.95 0.17
C GLY A 233 4.16 -18.30 -0.58
N TRP A 234 3.40 -19.08 -1.38
CA TRP A 234 2.27 -18.50 -2.10
C TRP A 234 1.08 -18.18 -1.17
N SER A 235 0.77 -19.06 -0.23
CA SER A 235 -0.25 -18.81 0.78
C SER A 235 0.15 -17.68 1.74
N GLN A 236 1.41 -17.65 2.17
CA GLN A 236 1.98 -16.58 2.98
C GLN A 236 1.88 -15.23 2.26
N LEU A 237 2.28 -15.18 0.98
CA LEU A 237 2.16 -13.98 0.14
C LEU A 237 0.71 -13.53 0.04
N SER A 238 -0.22 -14.46 -0.24
CA SER A 238 -1.65 -14.13 -0.33
C SER A 238 -2.17 -13.48 0.95
N ARG A 239 -1.79 -13.98 2.12
CA ARG A 239 -2.19 -13.41 3.42
C ARG A 239 -1.61 -12.00 3.65
N VAL A 240 -0.33 -11.80 3.31
CA VAL A 240 0.31 -10.47 3.39
C VAL A 240 -0.38 -9.48 2.47
N LEU A 241 -0.66 -9.89 1.23
CA LEU A 241 -1.32 -9.04 0.24
C LEU A 241 -2.76 -8.69 0.63
N ASP A 242 -3.50 -9.59 1.28
CA ASP A 242 -4.84 -9.29 1.78
C ASP A 242 -4.81 -8.20 2.86
N GLY A 243 -3.89 -8.29 3.83
CA GLY A 243 -3.70 -7.23 4.81
C GLY A 243 -3.27 -5.90 4.18
N ALA A 244 -2.28 -5.96 3.28
CA ALA A 244 -1.80 -4.79 2.56
C ALA A 244 -2.89 -4.14 1.68
N ALA A 245 -3.80 -4.93 1.08
CA ALA A 245 -4.89 -4.41 0.26
C ALA A 245 -5.83 -3.49 1.04
N VAL A 246 -6.11 -3.81 2.30
CA VAL A 246 -6.88 -2.94 3.20
C VAL A 246 -6.13 -1.62 3.45
N LEU A 247 -4.84 -1.69 3.78
CA LEU A 247 -4.02 -0.50 4.07
C LEU A 247 -3.88 0.39 2.82
N PHE A 248 -3.64 -0.19 1.65
CA PHE A 248 -3.64 0.55 0.39
C PHE A 248 -5.02 1.15 0.05
N ALA A 249 -6.12 0.51 0.43
CA ALA A 249 -7.44 1.10 0.26
C ALA A 249 -7.61 2.35 1.12
N PHE A 250 -7.07 2.39 2.33
CA PHE A 250 -7.03 3.61 3.16
C PHE A 250 -6.16 4.70 2.53
N GLU A 251 -4.97 4.40 2.00
CA GLU A 251 -4.19 5.38 1.24
C GLU A 251 -5.01 5.95 0.07
N GLN A 252 -5.75 5.09 -0.64
CA GLN A 252 -6.58 5.51 -1.77
C GLN A 252 -7.79 6.35 -1.33
N VAL A 253 -8.39 6.07 -0.17
CA VAL A 253 -9.45 6.89 0.43
C VAL A 253 -8.92 8.28 0.78
N GLY A 254 -7.76 8.36 1.45
CA GLY A 254 -7.12 9.64 1.78
C GLY A 254 -6.76 10.46 0.54
N GLY A 255 -6.17 9.83 -0.48
CA GLY A 255 -5.87 10.48 -1.75
C GLY A 255 -7.12 10.92 -2.53
N THR A 256 -8.22 10.15 -2.44
CA THR A 256 -9.52 10.52 -3.01
C THR A 256 -10.08 11.77 -2.35
N GLU A 257 -10.01 11.85 -1.01
CA GLU A 257 -10.44 13.00 -0.25
C GLU A 257 -9.65 14.25 -0.65
N ALA A 258 -8.32 14.16 -0.71
CA ALA A 258 -7.48 15.27 -1.12
C ALA A 258 -7.78 15.75 -2.54
N ALA A 259 -7.94 14.85 -3.49
CA ALA A 259 -8.28 15.19 -4.87
C ALA A 259 -9.67 15.87 -4.98
N LEU A 260 -10.65 15.41 -4.20
CA LEU A 260 -11.97 16.03 -4.12
C LEU A 260 -11.91 17.44 -3.53
N GLU A 261 -11.14 17.64 -2.45
CA GLU A 261 -10.97 18.96 -1.83
C GLU A 261 -10.29 19.94 -2.77
N MET A 262 -9.20 19.54 -3.45
CA MET A 262 -8.55 20.36 -4.45
C MET A 262 -9.52 20.80 -5.57
N ALA A 263 -10.32 19.87 -6.09
CA ALA A 263 -11.31 20.16 -7.13
C ALA A 263 -12.41 21.11 -6.62
N ARG A 264 -12.90 20.89 -5.39
CA ARG A 264 -13.91 21.73 -4.73
C ARG A 264 -13.39 23.16 -4.54
N ASP A 265 -12.20 23.30 -3.97
CA ASP A 265 -11.64 24.60 -3.61
C ASP A 265 -11.35 25.43 -4.88
N TYR A 266 -10.78 24.79 -5.90
CA TYR A 266 -10.61 25.44 -7.20
C TYR A 266 -11.96 25.83 -7.82
N ALA A 267 -12.98 24.99 -7.72
CA ALA A 267 -14.31 25.31 -8.25
C ALA A 267 -15.01 26.47 -7.54
N LEU A 268 -14.67 26.73 -6.27
CA LEU A 268 -15.16 27.88 -5.49
C LEU A 268 -14.39 29.17 -5.79
N GLU A 269 -13.16 29.08 -6.26
CA GLU A 269 -12.30 30.24 -6.54
C GLU A 269 -12.33 30.65 -8.00
N ARG A 270 -12.37 29.70 -8.93
CA ARG A 270 -12.27 29.96 -10.38
C ARG A 270 -13.56 30.51 -10.97
N TYR A 271 -13.45 31.62 -11.65
CA TYR A 271 -14.56 32.22 -12.41
C TYR A 271 -14.47 31.88 -13.91
N ALA A 272 -15.60 31.54 -14.50
CA ALA A 272 -15.80 31.41 -15.95
C ALA A 272 -17.22 31.85 -16.30
N PHE A 273 -17.40 32.56 -17.42
CA PHE A 273 -18.69 33.08 -17.86
C PHE A 273 -19.43 33.91 -16.79
N GLY A 274 -18.69 34.74 -16.06
CA GLY A 274 -19.24 35.72 -15.08
C GLY A 274 -19.57 35.16 -13.69
N ARG A 275 -19.31 33.88 -13.40
CA ARG A 275 -19.56 33.29 -12.08
C ARG A 275 -18.56 32.16 -11.75
N GLN A 276 -18.51 31.77 -10.48
CA GLN A 276 -17.68 30.65 -10.03
C GLN A 276 -18.06 29.36 -10.76
N ILE A 277 -17.05 28.57 -11.18
CA ILE A 277 -17.34 27.32 -11.92
C ILE A 277 -18.10 26.29 -11.08
N GLY A 278 -17.93 26.30 -9.76
CA GLY A 278 -18.70 25.47 -8.82
C GLY A 278 -20.19 25.78 -8.78
N SER A 279 -20.65 26.89 -9.37
CA SER A 279 -22.08 27.19 -9.52
C SER A 279 -22.76 26.43 -10.65
N TYR A 280 -21.99 25.85 -11.59
CA TYR A 280 -22.53 25.07 -12.70
C TYR A 280 -22.86 23.64 -12.29
N GLN A 281 -24.03 23.13 -12.71
CA GLN A 281 -24.49 21.79 -12.36
C GLN A 281 -23.51 20.69 -12.82
N ALA A 282 -22.90 20.84 -14.00
CA ALA A 282 -21.92 19.86 -14.50
C ALA A 282 -20.73 19.68 -13.54
N ILE A 283 -20.26 20.75 -12.89
CA ILE A 283 -19.17 20.68 -11.88
C ILE A 283 -19.70 20.13 -10.56
N LYS A 284 -20.87 20.59 -10.10
CA LYS A 284 -21.50 20.07 -8.87
C LYS A 284 -21.73 18.57 -8.92
N HIS A 285 -22.23 18.05 -10.04
CA HIS A 285 -22.49 16.61 -10.19
C HIS A 285 -21.18 15.81 -10.16
N LYS A 286 -20.13 16.28 -10.81
CA LYS A 286 -18.80 15.65 -10.73
C LYS A 286 -18.28 15.56 -9.29
N LEU A 287 -18.34 16.67 -8.54
CA LEU A 287 -17.94 16.70 -7.13
C LEU A 287 -18.81 15.77 -6.26
N ALA A 288 -20.13 15.69 -6.55
CA ALA A 288 -21.02 14.76 -5.87
C ALA A 288 -20.66 13.31 -6.18
N ASP A 289 -20.35 12.97 -7.43
CA ASP A 289 -19.92 11.62 -7.82
C ASP A 289 -18.59 11.24 -7.16
N MET A 290 -17.63 12.17 -7.08
CA MET A 290 -16.37 11.96 -6.35
C MET A 290 -16.64 11.69 -4.86
N TYR A 291 -17.54 12.46 -4.24
CA TYR A 291 -17.93 12.28 -2.84
C TYR A 291 -18.56 10.91 -2.60
N VAL A 292 -19.54 10.53 -3.42
CA VAL A 292 -20.24 9.23 -3.29
C VAL A 292 -19.24 8.07 -3.42
N LYS A 293 -18.36 8.12 -4.42
CA LYS A 293 -17.32 7.08 -4.59
C LYS A 293 -16.37 7.02 -3.40
N LYS A 294 -15.97 8.17 -2.84
CA LYS A 294 -15.15 8.23 -1.62
C LYS A 294 -15.85 7.54 -0.45
N GLU A 295 -17.12 7.86 -0.19
CA GLU A 295 -17.87 7.27 0.93
C GLU A 295 -18.05 5.75 0.77
N LEU A 296 -18.33 5.27 -0.45
CA LEU A 296 -18.43 3.84 -0.73
C LEU A 296 -17.08 3.13 -0.53
N ALA A 297 -15.97 3.73 -1.01
CA ALA A 297 -14.64 3.19 -0.80
C ALA A 297 -14.26 3.16 0.69
N LYS A 298 -14.57 4.23 1.42
CA LYS A 298 -14.36 4.34 2.86
C LYS A 298 -15.13 3.25 3.61
N SER A 299 -16.39 3.02 3.30
CA SER A 299 -17.22 1.98 3.93
C SER A 299 -16.63 0.59 3.73
N ASN A 300 -16.18 0.26 2.51
CA ASN A 300 -15.51 -1.01 2.24
C ASN A 300 -14.17 -1.11 2.99
N ALA A 301 -13.36 -0.04 3.04
CA ALA A 301 -12.09 -0.01 3.73
C ALA A 301 -12.27 -0.22 5.25
N TYR A 302 -13.29 0.37 5.87
CA TYR A 302 -13.62 0.16 7.28
C TYR A 302 -13.99 -1.30 7.57
N PHE A 303 -14.81 -1.93 6.73
CA PHE A 303 -15.10 -3.35 6.86
C PHE A 303 -13.82 -4.19 6.72
N GLY A 304 -12.96 -3.85 5.75
CA GLY A 304 -11.64 -4.46 5.59
C GLY A 304 -10.76 -4.32 6.85
N ALA A 305 -10.73 -3.13 7.46
CA ALA A 305 -9.97 -2.86 8.66
C ALA A 305 -10.41 -3.72 9.85
N MET A 306 -11.72 -3.89 10.04
CA MET A 306 -12.26 -4.77 11.07
C MET A 306 -11.85 -6.23 10.85
N MET A 307 -12.00 -6.72 9.62
CA MET A 307 -11.60 -8.09 9.28
C MET A 307 -10.09 -8.31 9.43
N LEU A 308 -9.28 -7.29 9.12
CA LEU A 308 -7.82 -7.35 9.31
C LEU A 308 -7.43 -7.33 10.79
N ASN A 309 -8.10 -6.50 11.59
CA ASN A 309 -7.82 -6.38 13.03
C ASN A 309 -8.17 -7.65 13.79
N ASP A 310 -9.30 -8.27 13.46
CA ASP A 310 -9.85 -9.44 14.15
C ASP A 310 -9.35 -10.77 13.55
N ASP A 311 -8.47 -10.75 12.57
CA ASP A 311 -8.06 -11.90 11.73
C ASP A 311 -9.29 -12.71 11.24
N GLY A 312 -10.28 -11.95 10.78
CA GLY A 312 -11.60 -12.46 10.43
C GLY A 312 -11.58 -13.39 9.22
N ALA A 313 -12.42 -14.42 9.23
CA ALA A 313 -12.52 -15.43 8.16
C ALA A 313 -12.88 -14.83 6.78
N GLU A 314 -13.48 -13.64 6.74
CA GLU A 314 -13.87 -12.94 5.53
C GLU A 314 -12.82 -11.89 5.08
N LEU A 315 -11.59 -11.95 5.63
CA LEU A 315 -10.56 -10.97 5.30
C LEU A 315 -10.28 -10.90 3.79
N THR A 316 -10.20 -12.02 3.09
CA THR A 316 -9.90 -12.06 1.65
C THR A 316 -10.98 -11.34 0.82
N GLU A 317 -12.25 -11.56 1.14
CA GLU A 317 -13.40 -10.91 0.49
C GLU A 317 -13.42 -9.41 0.81
N ALA A 318 -13.26 -9.05 2.08
CA ALA A 318 -13.24 -7.67 2.56
C ALA A 318 -12.06 -6.89 1.97
N ALA A 319 -10.86 -7.47 1.93
CA ALA A 319 -9.66 -6.91 1.34
C ALA A 319 -9.84 -6.67 -0.17
N SER A 320 -10.42 -7.64 -0.87
CA SER A 320 -10.69 -7.52 -2.31
C SER A 320 -11.70 -6.41 -2.59
N ALA A 321 -12.80 -6.34 -1.85
CA ALA A 321 -13.82 -5.29 -1.99
C ALA A 321 -13.23 -3.90 -1.68
N SER A 322 -12.44 -3.77 -0.60
CA SER A 322 -11.75 -2.53 -0.22
C SER A 322 -10.81 -2.06 -1.31
N ARG A 323 -10.01 -2.98 -1.85
CA ARG A 323 -9.02 -2.70 -2.89
C ARG A 323 -9.66 -2.25 -4.20
N ILE A 324 -10.75 -2.90 -4.62
CA ILE A 324 -11.50 -2.55 -5.84
C ILE A 324 -12.11 -1.17 -5.68
N ALA A 325 -12.85 -0.95 -4.58
CA ALA A 325 -13.55 0.31 -4.33
C ALA A 325 -12.58 1.48 -4.17
N GLY A 326 -11.48 1.32 -3.42
CA GLY A 326 -10.45 2.33 -3.24
C GLY A 326 -9.76 2.71 -4.55
N SER A 327 -9.41 1.72 -5.39
CA SER A 327 -8.78 1.96 -6.69
C SER A 327 -9.72 2.73 -7.64
N ASP A 328 -10.98 2.31 -7.74
CA ASP A 328 -11.96 2.95 -8.59
C ASP A 328 -12.24 4.40 -8.14
N ALA A 329 -12.38 4.63 -6.83
CA ALA A 329 -12.63 5.95 -6.28
C ALA A 329 -11.45 6.90 -6.52
N TYR A 330 -10.23 6.48 -6.22
CA TYR A 330 -9.07 7.36 -6.32
C TYR A 330 -8.73 7.69 -7.78
N VAL A 331 -8.76 6.70 -8.68
CA VAL A 331 -8.55 6.95 -10.11
C VAL A 331 -9.60 7.90 -10.66
N PHE A 332 -10.87 7.70 -10.32
CA PHE A 332 -11.95 8.58 -10.75
C PHE A 332 -11.77 10.00 -10.20
N ALA A 333 -11.57 10.15 -8.88
CA ALA A 333 -11.43 11.46 -8.26
C ALA A 333 -10.22 12.24 -8.79
N ALA A 334 -9.09 11.57 -8.98
CA ALA A 334 -7.89 12.20 -9.53
C ALA A 334 -8.08 12.67 -10.99
N GLN A 335 -8.83 11.92 -11.81
CA GLN A 335 -9.19 12.32 -13.17
C GLN A 335 -10.13 13.54 -13.17
N GLU A 336 -11.17 13.51 -12.35
CA GLU A 336 -12.14 14.61 -12.28
C GLU A 336 -11.54 15.86 -11.64
N ASN A 337 -10.55 15.72 -10.73
CA ASN A 337 -9.77 16.84 -10.22
C ASN A 337 -9.02 17.56 -11.34
N ILE A 338 -8.28 16.84 -12.20
CA ILE A 338 -7.62 17.42 -13.37
C ILE A 338 -8.66 18.09 -14.28
N GLN A 339 -9.78 17.41 -14.56
CA GLN A 339 -10.84 17.94 -15.42
C GLN A 339 -11.48 19.22 -14.86
N ALA A 340 -11.68 19.29 -13.53
CA ALA A 340 -12.21 20.48 -12.88
C ALA A 340 -11.27 21.69 -13.01
N HIS A 341 -9.95 21.47 -12.96
CA HIS A 341 -8.93 22.49 -13.17
C HIS A 341 -8.78 22.90 -14.65
N GLY A 342 -9.32 22.12 -15.58
CA GLY A 342 -9.23 22.39 -17.01
C GLY A 342 -7.79 22.40 -17.53
N GLY A 343 -7.44 23.33 -18.44
CA GLY A 343 -6.10 23.40 -19.04
C GLY A 343 -4.96 23.47 -18.02
N ILE A 344 -5.13 24.18 -16.92
CA ILE A 344 -4.10 24.30 -15.88
C ILE A 344 -3.83 22.96 -15.17
N GLY A 345 -4.85 22.10 -15.03
CA GLY A 345 -4.70 20.78 -14.42
C GLY A 345 -3.74 19.85 -15.18
N TYR A 346 -3.47 20.12 -16.46
CA TYR A 346 -2.52 19.37 -17.29
C TYR A 346 -1.12 19.97 -17.32
N THR A 347 -0.91 21.13 -16.70
CA THR A 347 0.41 21.76 -16.68
C THR A 347 1.30 21.15 -15.60
N TRP A 348 2.63 21.28 -15.79
CA TRP A 348 3.60 20.79 -14.81
C TRP A 348 3.51 21.51 -13.46
N GLU A 349 3.10 22.78 -13.49
CA GLU A 349 2.97 23.64 -12.32
C GLU A 349 1.82 23.24 -11.40
N SER A 350 0.79 22.56 -11.96
CA SER A 350 -0.38 22.12 -11.19
C SER A 350 -0.07 20.90 -10.34
N ASP A 351 -0.50 20.92 -9.07
CA ASP A 351 -0.32 19.82 -8.14
C ASP A 351 -1.34 18.68 -8.32
N CYS A 352 -2.38 18.87 -9.14
CA CYS A 352 -3.39 17.84 -9.46
C CYS A 352 -2.76 16.55 -9.99
N GLN A 353 -1.66 16.68 -10.76
CA GLN A 353 -0.99 15.56 -11.38
C GLN A 353 -0.41 14.56 -10.39
N PHE A 354 -0.03 14.99 -9.16
CA PHE A 354 0.54 14.08 -8.16
C PHE A 354 -0.47 13.04 -7.72
N HIS A 355 -1.71 13.46 -7.45
CA HIS A 355 -2.78 12.53 -7.12
C HIS A 355 -3.14 11.62 -8.29
N TYR A 356 -3.12 12.13 -9.53
CA TYR A 356 -3.38 11.30 -10.71
C TYR A 356 -2.31 10.22 -10.90
N ARG A 357 -1.03 10.58 -10.80
CA ARG A 357 0.10 9.65 -10.87
C ARG A 357 0.03 8.60 -9.76
N ARG A 358 -0.14 9.06 -8.51
CA ARG A 358 -0.26 8.18 -7.35
C ARG A 358 -1.46 7.25 -7.45
N ALA A 359 -2.61 7.71 -7.92
CA ALA A 359 -3.80 6.86 -8.11
C ALA A 359 -3.53 5.73 -9.11
N LYS A 360 -2.85 6.03 -10.24
CA LYS A 360 -2.47 5.01 -11.23
C LYS A 360 -1.44 4.02 -10.68
N LEU A 361 -0.44 4.51 -9.96
CA LEU A 361 0.54 3.65 -9.32
C LEU A 361 -0.11 2.71 -8.32
N LEU A 362 -0.84 3.27 -7.33
CA LEU A 362 -1.46 2.47 -6.28
C LEU A 362 -2.47 1.46 -6.84
N ALA A 363 -3.18 1.76 -7.93
CA ALA A 363 -4.09 0.81 -8.56
C ALA A 363 -3.38 -0.47 -9.05
N LEU A 364 -2.07 -0.44 -9.26
CA LEU A 364 -1.28 -1.55 -9.82
C LEU A 364 -0.32 -2.21 -8.81
N THR A 365 0.06 -1.52 -7.74
CA THR A 365 1.18 -1.88 -6.86
C THR A 365 1.15 -3.32 -6.33
N ILE A 366 0.01 -3.84 -5.90
CA ILE A 366 -0.15 -5.22 -5.39
C ILE A 366 -1.09 -6.05 -6.25
N GLY A 367 -1.12 -5.78 -7.52
CA GLY A 367 -2.03 -6.40 -8.49
C GLY A 367 -3.11 -5.45 -8.98
N ALA A 368 -3.42 -5.56 -10.27
CA ALA A 368 -4.43 -4.74 -10.94
C ALA A 368 -5.86 -5.02 -10.41
N PRO A 369 -6.79 -4.05 -10.51
CA PRO A 369 -8.18 -4.25 -10.05
C PRO A 369 -8.87 -5.48 -10.62
N ILE A 370 -8.55 -5.89 -11.85
CA ILE A 370 -9.12 -7.10 -12.44
C ILE A 370 -8.74 -8.37 -11.69
N GLN A 371 -7.52 -8.45 -11.14
CA GLN A 371 -7.06 -9.59 -10.35
C GLN A 371 -7.79 -9.67 -9.01
N TRP A 372 -8.03 -8.53 -8.38
CA TRP A 372 -8.80 -8.46 -7.15
C TRP A 372 -10.28 -8.79 -7.36
N LYS A 373 -10.86 -8.40 -8.52
CA LYS A 373 -12.21 -8.83 -8.92
C LYS A 373 -12.29 -10.34 -9.10
N GLU A 374 -11.33 -10.93 -9.80
CA GLU A 374 -11.25 -12.39 -9.98
C GLU A 374 -11.10 -13.11 -8.64
N LYS A 375 -10.21 -12.62 -7.77
CA LYS A 375 -10.02 -13.19 -6.42
C LYS A 375 -11.32 -13.15 -5.61
N LEU A 376 -12.06 -12.03 -5.65
CA LEU A 376 -13.34 -11.90 -4.96
C LEU A 376 -14.38 -12.89 -5.49
N VAL A 377 -14.54 -12.96 -6.83
CA VAL A 377 -15.52 -13.85 -7.47
C VAL A 377 -15.20 -15.31 -7.15
N SER A 378 -13.95 -15.74 -7.30
CA SER A 378 -13.53 -17.12 -7.01
C SER A 378 -13.80 -17.50 -5.53
N ARG A 379 -13.62 -16.56 -4.59
CA ARG A 379 -13.94 -16.81 -3.17
C ARG A 379 -15.45 -16.95 -2.94
N LEU A 380 -16.26 -16.10 -3.56
CA LEU A 380 -17.71 -16.15 -3.44
C LEU A 380 -18.29 -17.43 -4.09
N GLU A 381 -17.75 -17.86 -5.22
CA GLU A 381 -18.12 -19.12 -5.88
C GLU A 381 -17.80 -20.32 -4.99
N ALA A 382 -16.58 -20.37 -4.43
CA ALA A 382 -16.19 -21.44 -3.50
C ALA A 382 -17.09 -21.51 -2.26
N LYS A 383 -17.50 -20.35 -1.71
CA LYS A 383 -18.39 -20.24 -0.55
C LYS A 383 -19.82 -20.70 -0.86
N ASN A 384 -20.28 -20.52 -2.10
CA ASN A 384 -21.62 -20.92 -2.55
C ASN A 384 -21.67 -22.39 -3.02
N ALA A 385 -20.52 -23.00 -3.32
CA ALA A 385 -20.44 -24.41 -3.73
C ALA A 385 -20.29 -25.39 -2.53
N ALA A 386 -20.00 -24.87 -1.34
CA ALA A 386 -19.89 -25.62 -0.08
C ALA A 386 -21.21 -25.63 0.69
#